data_f976c906c237590f91b847db2e43636d
#
_entry.id   f976c906c237590f91b847db2e43636d
#
_cell.length_a   1.000
_cell.length_b   1.000
_cell.length_c   1.000
_cell.angle_alpha   90.00
_cell.angle_beta   90.00
_cell.angle_gamma   90.00
#
_symmetry.space_group_name_H-M   'P 1'
#
loop_
_entity.id
_entity.type
_entity.pdbx_description
1 polymer ?
#
loop_
_entity_poly.entity_id
_entity_poly.type
_entity_poly.pdbx_seq_one_letter_code
_entity_poly.pdbx_strand_id
1 'polypeptide(L)'
;MNSPLLTNPANTGFIPQADYRLGINYRNQWSSIMAIPYKTMSAWGDVQAFRDRITTGWLGLGGVILHDVAGSGNLTSTRIYGSVAYHQMINSGSLVSVGFNVGWANKQINVTNLKFPDQFDGKFFDNHLPTGVALASNNINYLDLQAGVNYAYFPSDKVYVNVGLSAMHVNQPRESFFNQTSGIDNRVPVRYTGFLNGSFMLDDQWIINPNIYFSTQARASEIVGGVNAHYNLTGDGENELIGGVYYRYKDAVIPLIGLKYKAYTFTFTYDATMSTLKTYNNTRGAFEFSLIKDGVFSGTTDRQSLCPSFKSGY
;
A
#
# COMPACT_ATOMS: atom_id res chain seq x y z
N MET A 1 0.89 3.86 -2.73
CA MET A 1 1.24 2.69 -3.55
C MET A 1 2.59 2.06 -3.20
N ASN A 2 3.31 2.61 -2.26
CA ASN A 2 4.66 2.15 -1.90
C ASN A 2 4.68 1.02 -0.84
N SER A 3 3.56 0.33 -0.61
CA SER A 3 3.48 -0.84 0.27
C SER A 3 2.98 -2.06 -0.52
N PRO A 4 3.88 -2.80 -1.18
CA PRO A 4 3.52 -3.89 -2.08
C PRO A 4 2.75 -5.02 -1.39
N LEU A 5 3.07 -5.32 -0.13
CA LEU A 5 2.43 -6.38 0.66
C LEU A 5 0.95 -6.06 0.99
N LEU A 6 0.61 -4.77 1.15
CA LEU A 6 -0.76 -4.32 1.38
C LEU A 6 -1.58 -4.28 0.08
N THR A 7 -0.93 -4.09 -1.05
CA THR A 7 -1.61 -4.09 -2.35
C THR A 7 -1.99 -5.51 -2.76
N ASN A 8 -1.05 -6.44 -2.64
CA ASN A 8 -1.26 -7.85 -2.98
C ASN A 8 -0.27 -8.73 -2.20
N PRO A 9 -0.72 -9.70 -1.41
CA PRO A 9 0.16 -10.64 -0.71
C PRO A 9 1.14 -11.38 -1.63
N ALA A 10 0.77 -11.64 -2.88
CA ALA A 10 1.63 -12.29 -3.87
C ALA A 10 2.86 -11.46 -4.30
N ASN A 11 2.96 -10.20 -3.84
CA ASN A 11 4.16 -9.37 -4.04
C ASN A 11 5.22 -9.58 -2.95
N THR A 12 4.92 -10.35 -1.91
CA THR A 12 5.85 -10.61 -0.79
C THR A 12 7.05 -11.40 -1.25
N GLY A 13 8.25 -10.86 -1.05
CA GLY A 13 9.49 -11.49 -1.54
C GLY A 13 9.62 -11.49 -3.07
N PHE A 14 8.78 -10.76 -3.78
CA PHE A 14 8.94 -10.51 -5.20
C PHE A 14 9.88 -9.32 -5.40
N ILE A 15 11.18 -9.58 -5.35
CA ILE A 15 12.24 -8.57 -5.34
C ILE A 15 13.28 -8.96 -6.39
N PRO A 16 13.13 -8.53 -7.67
CA PRO A 16 13.99 -9.00 -8.76
C PRO A 16 15.50 -8.71 -8.56
N GLN A 17 15.83 -7.60 -7.89
CA GLN A 17 17.21 -7.08 -7.82
C GLN A 17 17.85 -7.18 -6.42
N ALA A 18 17.12 -7.67 -5.42
CA ALA A 18 17.60 -7.72 -4.03
C ALA A 18 17.12 -9.00 -3.33
N ASP A 19 17.64 -9.28 -2.13
CA ASP A 19 17.19 -10.41 -1.32
C ASP A 19 16.15 -10.02 -0.30
N TYR A 20 16.25 -8.80 0.19
CA TYR A 20 15.29 -8.23 1.12
C TYR A 20 14.98 -6.79 0.79
N ARG A 21 13.83 -6.35 1.26
CA ARG A 21 13.35 -4.99 1.09
C ARG A 21 12.68 -4.53 2.36
N LEU A 22 12.95 -3.30 2.77
CA LEU A 22 12.34 -2.62 3.91
C LEU A 22 11.74 -1.31 3.42
N GLY A 23 10.59 -0.94 3.93
CA GLY A 23 9.95 0.31 3.54
C GLY A 23 9.15 0.94 4.67
N ILE A 24 9.13 2.27 4.67
CA ILE A 24 8.28 3.08 5.53
C ILE A 24 7.54 4.10 4.69
N ASN A 25 6.29 4.36 5.04
CA ASN A 25 5.48 5.38 4.39
C ASN A 25 4.78 6.24 5.45
N TYR A 26 4.66 7.52 5.15
CA TYR A 26 3.90 8.47 5.93
C TYR A 26 3.02 9.31 5.01
N ARG A 27 1.71 9.29 5.23
CA ARG A 27 0.72 10.07 4.50
C ARG A 27 -0.03 10.99 5.47
N ASN A 28 -0.20 12.24 5.09
CA ASN A 28 -0.99 13.21 5.83
C ASN A 28 -1.97 13.89 4.87
N GLN A 29 -3.26 13.74 5.16
CA GLN A 29 -4.32 14.25 4.30
C GLN A 29 -5.09 15.36 5.01
N TRP A 30 -5.29 16.46 4.28
CA TRP A 30 -6.04 17.63 4.73
C TRP A 30 -5.47 18.34 5.95
N SER A 31 -4.15 18.27 6.15
CA SER A 31 -3.48 18.91 7.28
C SER A 31 -3.60 20.43 7.33
N SER A 32 -3.89 21.06 6.20
CA SER A 32 -4.05 22.52 6.09
C SER A 32 -5.49 23.01 6.22
N ILE A 33 -6.48 22.11 6.33
CA ILE A 33 -7.90 22.44 6.35
C ILE A 33 -8.66 21.82 7.51
N MET A 34 -8.09 20.79 8.15
CA MET A 34 -8.70 20.12 9.31
C MET A 34 -7.83 20.29 10.54
N ALA A 35 -8.46 20.57 11.69
CA ALA A 35 -7.77 20.64 12.97
C ALA A 35 -7.11 19.30 13.36
N ILE A 36 -7.76 18.20 13.00
CA ILE A 36 -7.25 16.84 13.20
C ILE A 36 -7.24 16.13 11.83
N PRO A 37 -6.11 16.15 11.11
CA PRO A 37 -5.99 15.56 9.78
C PRO A 37 -5.98 14.03 9.83
N TYR A 38 -6.24 13.40 8.67
CA TYR A 38 -6.05 11.97 8.51
C TYR A 38 -4.56 11.66 8.34
N LYS A 39 -4.05 10.75 9.18
CA LYS A 39 -2.65 10.34 9.16
C LYS A 39 -2.55 8.84 8.99
N THR A 40 -1.79 8.40 8.01
CA THR A 40 -1.50 6.99 7.77
C THR A 40 0.01 6.78 7.85
N MET A 41 0.44 5.81 8.63
CA MET A 41 1.82 5.38 8.75
C MET A 41 1.89 3.90 8.45
N SER A 42 2.88 3.46 7.70
CA SER A 42 3.16 2.05 7.53
C SER A 42 4.65 1.76 7.55
N ALA A 43 5.00 0.60 8.10
CA ALA A 43 6.32 0.02 8.00
C ALA A 43 6.16 -1.43 7.54
N TRP A 44 6.99 -1.85 6.59
CA TRP A 44 6.91 -3.18 6.02
C TRP A 44 8.28 -3.69 5.63
N GLY A 45 8.39 -5.01 5.54
CA GLY A 45 9.60 -5.63 5.04
C GLY A 45 9.31 -7.03 4.52
N ASP A 46 10.09 -7.44 3.54
CA ASP A 46 10.00 -8.74 2.93
C ASP A 46 11.38 -9.27 2.49
N VAL A 47 11.46 -10.59 2.35
CA VAL A 47 12.70 -11.30 2.04
C VAL A 47 12.40 -12.49 1.13
N GLN A 48 13.32 -12.80 0.24
CA GLN A 48 13.34 -14.06 -0.51
C GLN A 48 13.96 -15.17 0.34
N ALA A 49 13.23 -16.26 0.52
CA ALA A 49 13.65 -17.39 1.31
C ALA A 49 13.70 -18.67 0.45
N PHE A 50 14.60 -19.60 0.80
CA PHE A 50 14.74 -20.94 0.18
C PHE A 50 15.04 -20.94 -1.33
N ARG A 51 15.59 -19.85 -1.86
CA ARG A 51 15.93 -19.72 -3.27
C ARG A 51 16.94 -20.78 -3.74
N ASP A 52 17.88 -21.13 -2.87
CA ASP A 52 18.90 -22.14 -3.17
C ASP A 52 18.38 -23.59 -3.06
N ARG A 53 17.19 -23.77 -2.47
CA ARG A 53 16.59 -25.10 -2.26
C ARG A 53 15.50 -25.45 -3.26
N ILE A 54 14.91 -24.47 -3.90
CA ILE A 54 13.82 -24.63 -4.88
C ILE A 54 14.35 -24.22 -6.24
N THR A 55 14.52 -25.18 -7.14
CA THR A 55 15.20 -25.00 -8.43
C THR A 55 14.48 -24.02 -9.37
N THR A 56 13.14 -23.96 -9.29
CA THR A 56 12.30 -23.18 -10.23
C THR A 56 11.45 -22.12 -9.56
N GLY A 57 11.75 -21.81 -8.30
CA GLY A 57 10.94 -20.86 -7.53
C GLY A 57 11.58 -20.49 -6.21
N TRP A 58 10.84 -19.74 -5.40
CA TRP A 58 11.23 -19.38 -4.03
C TRP A 58 10.01 -19.03 -3.17
N LEU A 59 10.22 -18.96 -1.86
CA LEU A 59 9.26 -18.41 -0.92
C LEU A 59 9.58 -16.96 -0.60
N GLY A 60 8.55 -16.12 -0.59
CA GLY A 60 8.58 -14.79 -0.03
C GLY A 60 8.03 -14.81 1.40
N LEU A 61 8.75 -14.20 2.34
CA LEU A 61 8.31 -14.00 3.71
C LEU A 61 8.33 -12.50 4.02
N GLY A 62 7.35 -12.01 4.75
CA GLY A 62 7.29 -10.59 5.05
C GLY A 62 6.34 -10.23 6.18
N GLY A 63 6.31 -8.96 6.49
CA GLY A 63 5.40 -8.39 7.47
C GLY A 63 5.12 -6.93 7.19
N VAL A 64 3.98 -6.46 7.68
CA VAL A 64 3.58 -5.07 7.56
C VAL A 64 2.80 -4.62 8.78
N ILE A 65 3.09 -3.40 9.22
CA ILE A 65 2.35 -2.68 10.25
C ILE A 65 1.77 -1.44 9.60
N LEU A 66 0.48 -1.24 9.76
CA LEU A 66 -0.26 -0.06 9.28
C LEU A 66 -0.96 0.58 10.47
N HIS A 67 -0.82 1.89 10.60
CA HIS A 67 -1.48 2.69 11.62
C HIS A 67 -2.15 3.91 11.00
N ASP A 68 -3.47 3.99 11.15
CA ASP A 68 -4.30 5.09 10.68
C ASP A 68 -4.91 5.84 11.85
N VAL A 69 -4.94 7.17 11.75
CA VAL A 69 -5.67 8.06 12.66
C VAL A 69 -6.60 8.92 11.84
N ALA A 70 -7.88 8.90 12.16
CA ALA A 70 -8.92 9.57 11.39
C ALA A 70 -9.83 10.44 12.25
N GLY A 71 -9.97 11.72 11.87
CA GLY A 71 -11.00 12.62 12.35
C GLY A 71 -10.97 13.00 13.83
N SER A 72 -11.99 13.76 14.25
CA SER A 72 -12.10 14.36 15.58
C SER A 72 -12.28 13.36 16.74
N GLY A 73 -12.79 12.16 16.46
CA GLY A 73 -12.87 11.07 17.43
C GLY A 73 -11.57 10.32 17.63
N ASN A 74 -10.46 10.76 17.01
CA ASN A 74 -9.21 10.01 16.98
C ASN A 74 -9.46 8.52 16.72
N LEU A 75 -10.29 8.22 15.71
CA LEU A 75 -10.51 6.83 15.32
C LEU A 75 -9.17 6.28 14.83
N THR A 76 -8.57 5.42 15.64
CA THR A 76 -7.32 4.74 15.29
C THR A 76 -7.61 3.37 14.73
N SER A 77 -6.85 2.97 13.72
CA SER A 77 -6.86 1.61 13.17
C SER A 77 -5.43 1.13 13.05
N THR A 78 -5.08 0.11 13.82
CA THR A 78 -3.76 -0.54 13.75
C THR A 78 -3.93 -1.93 13.18
N ARG A 79 -3.17 -2.27 12.14
CA ARG A 79 -3.19 -3.58 11.50
C ARG A 79 -1.77 -4.11 11.41
N ILE A 80 -1.60 -5.37 11.77
CA ILE A 80 -0.31 -6.07 11.70
C ILE A 80 -0.54 -7.35 10.94
N TYR A 81 0.22 -7.57 9.86
CA TYR A 81 0.13 -8.76 9.03
C TYR A 81 1.47 -9.47 8.94
N GLY A 82 1.44 -10.79 9.04
CA GLY A 82 2.46 -11.67 8.50
C GLY A 82 2.08 -12.08 7.09
N SER A 83 3.03 -12.10 6.20
CA SER A 83 2.84 -12.35 4.78
C SER A 83 3.71 -13.50 4.30
N VAL A 84 3.15 -14.38 3.48
CA VAL A 84 3.85 -15.46 2.80
C VAL A 84 3.40 -15.54 1.36
N ALA A 85 4.35 -15.74 0.44
CA ALA A 85 4.07 -15.97 -0.98
C ALA A 85 4.95 -17.08 -1.53
N TYR A 86 4.43 -17.80 -2.52
CA TYR A 86 5.19 -18.74 -3.32
C TYR A 86 5.29 -18.25 -4.76
N HIS A 87 6.49 -18.24 -5.29
CA HIS A 87 6.82 -17.78 -6.63
C HIS A 87 7.31 -18.96 -7.44
N GLN A 88 6.68 -19.21 -8.58
CA GLN A 88 7.01 -20.31 -9.47
C GLN A 88 7.32 -19.78 -10.87
N MET A 89 8.52 -20.02 -11.36
CA MET A 89 8.88 -19.82 -12.77
C MET A 89 8.12 -20.82 -13.62
N ILE A 90 7.40 -20.34 -14.63
CA ILE A 90 6.75 -21.19 -15.65
C ILE A 90 7.73 -21.48 -16.79
N ASN A 91 8.46 -20.44 -17.17
CA ASN A 91 9.55 -20.50 -18.16
C ASN A 91 10.53 -19.36 -17.87
N SER A 92 11.57 -19.21 -18.71
CA SER A 92 12.61 -18.17 -18.54
C SER A 92 12.11 -16.73 -18.57
N GLY A 93 10.91 -16.49 -19.07
CA GLY A 93 10.34 -15.12 -19.22
C GLY A 93 9.01 -14.93 -18.51
N SER A 94 8.55 -15.89 -17.67
CA SER A 94 7.29 -15.72 -16.96
C SER A 94 7.23 -16.45 -15.63
N LEU A 95 6.49 -15.85 -14.69
CA LEU A 95 6.38 -16.28 -13.31
C LEU A 95 4.95 -16.10 -12.81
N VAL A 96 4.47 -17.06 -12.03
CA VAL A 96 3.21 -16.97 -11.26
C VAL A 96 3.54 -16.94 -9.78
N SER A 97 2.77 -16.13 -9.05
CA SER A 97 2.88 -16.04 -7.59
C SER A 97 1.52 -16.17 -6.95
N VAL A 98 1.50 -16.81 -5.79
CA VAL A 98 0.32 -16.89 -4.91
C VAL A 98 0.76 -16.46 -3.53
N GLY A 99 -0.04 -15.63 -2.86
CA GLY A 99 0.32 -15.09 -1.55
C GLY A 99 -0.87 -14.99 -0.60
N PHE A 100 -0.54 -15.03 0.70
CA PHE A 100 -1.49 -14.91 1.80
C PHE A 100 -0.96 -13.99 2.87
N ASN A 101 -1.83 -13.14 3.42
CA ASN A 101 -1.58 -12.38 4.64
C ASN A 101 -2.53 -12.87 5.73
N VAL A 102 -1.97 -13.08 6.90
CA VAL A 102 -2.72 -13.33 8.13
C VAL A 102 -2.38 -12.22 9.09
N GLY A 103 -3.37 -11.54 9.62
CA GLY A 103 -3.13 -10.38 10.46
C GLY A 103 -4.16 -10.17 11.54
N TRP A 104 -3.78 -9.30 12.44
CA TRP A 104 -4.59 -8.78 13.51
C TRP A 104 -4.88 -7.31 13.26
N ALA A 105 -6.15 -6.94 13.39
CA ALA A 105 -6.62 -5.57 13.28
C ALA A 105 -7.22 -5.12 14.61
N ASN A 106 -6.83 -3.93 15.03
CA ASN A 106 -7.39 -3.23 16.19
C ASN A 106 -7.96 -1.89 15.72
N LYS A 107 -9.20 -1.59 16.12
CA LYS A 107 -9.80 -0.26 15.96
C LYS A 107 -10.22 0.28 17.30
N GLN A 108 -9.90 1.55 17.53
CA GLN A 108 -10.21 2.25 18.77
C GLN A 108 -10.76 3.64 18.48
N ILE A 109 -11.77 4.05 19.24
CA ILE A 109 -12.35 5.37 19.18
C ILE A 109 -12.23 6.06 20.55
N ASN A 110 -11.80 7.32 20.56
CA ASN A 110 -11.79 8.14 21.77
C ASN A 110 -13.06 8.96 21.83
N VAL A 111 -13.99 8.54 22.69
CA VAL A 111 -15.28 9.19 22.84
C VAL A 111 -15.23 10.50 23.67
N THR A 112 -14.16 10.69 24.46
CA THR A 112 -14.05 11.84 25.37
C THR A 112 -14.08 13.19 24.63
N ASN A 113 -13.59 13.20 23.39
CA ASN A 113 -13.54 14.41 22.55
C ASN A 113 -14.71 14.50 21.56
N LEU A 114 -15.61 13.51 21.55
CA LEU A 114 -16.78 13.54 20.69
C LEU A 114 -17.89 14.38 21.32
N LYS A 115 -18.64 15.05 20.47
CA LYS A 115 -19.86 15.78 20.83
C LYS A 115 -21.02 15.12 20.11
N PHE A 116 -22.01 14.71 20.87
CA PHE A 116 -23.21 14.09 20.34
C PHE A 116 -24.37 15.10 20.28
N PRO A 117 -25.31 14.97 19.34
CA PRO A 117 -26.42 15.91 19.18
C PRO A 117 -27.27 16.11 20.45
N ASP A 118 -27.41 15.07 21.26
CA ASP A 118 -28.16 15.08 22.53
C ASP A 118 -27.42 15.80 23.69
N GLN A 119 -26.16 16.16 23.46
CA GLN A 119 -25.37 16.99 24.38
C GLN A 119 -25.43 18.49 24.04
N PHE A 120 -26.32 18.90 23.15
CA PHE A 120 -26.58 20.32 22.84
C PHE A 120 -27.73 20.86 23.69
N ASP A 121 -27.45 21.83 24.55
CA ASP A 121 -28.43 22.42 25.49
C ASP A 121 -29.36 23.46 24.83
N GLY A 122 -29.25 23.64 23.52
CA GLY A 122 -29.95 24.69 22.76
C GLY A 122 -29.09 25.92 22.49
N LYS A 123 -27.92 26.05 23.12
CA LYS A 123 -27.00 27.17 22.97
C LYS A 123 -25.55 26.72 22.79
N PHE A 124 -25.11 25.73 23.57
CA PHE A 124 -23.74 25.21 23.56
C PHE A 124 -23.74 23.68 23.61
N PHE A 125 -22.65 23.07 23.14
CA PHE A 125 -22.38 21.68 23.37
C PHE A 125 -21.66 21.49 24.71
N ASP A 126 -22.25 20.67 25.59
CA ASP A 126 -21.66 20.29 26.88
C ASP A 126 -21.42 18.76 26.89
N ASN A 127 -20.18 18.38 26.81
CA ASN A 127 -19.77 16.97 26.84
C ASN A 127 -19.92 16.29 28.23
N HIS A 128 -20.29 17.03 29.27
CA HIS A 128 -20.61 16.46 30.57
C HIS A 128 -22.06 15.98 30.64
N LEU A 129 -22.91 16.41 29.69
CA LEU A 129 -24.26 15.90 29.61
C LEU A 129 -24.26 14.42 29.19
N PRO A 130 -25.12 13.60 29.79
CA PRO A 130 -25.23 12.20 29.41
C PRO A 130 -25.70 12.10 27.96
N THR A 131 -25.10 11.19 27.20
CA THR A 131 -25.53 10.84 25.85
C THR A 131 -26.27 9.52 25.82
N GLY A 132 -27.34 9.43 25.03
CA GLY A 132 -28.06 8.20 24.73
C GLY A 132 -27.30 7.28 23.78
N VAL A 133 -26.13 7.68 23.27
CA VAL A 133 -25.31 6.87 22.40
C VAL A 133 -24.52 5.86 23.24
N ALA A 134 -25.08 4.65 23.35
CA ALA A 134 -24.45 3.55 24.08
C ALA A 134 -23.48 2.78 23.20
N LEU A 135 -22.18 3.03 23.37
CA LEU A 135 -21.13 2.19 22.77
C LEU A 135 -20.97 0.91 23.61
N ALA A 136 -20.98 -0.23 22.94
CA ALA A 136 -20.71 -1.52 23.59
C ALA A 136 -19.23 -1.68 23.94
N SER A 137 -18.37 -1.10 23.10
CA SER A 137 -16.92 -1.07 23.30
C SER A 137 -16.32 0.12 22.53
N ASN A 138 -15.28 0.70 23.07
CA ASN A 138 -14.46 1.68 22.37
C ASN A 138 -13.24 1.06 21.68
N ASN A 139 -13.11 -0.26 21.76
CA ASN A 139 -11.98 -1.02 21.21
C ASN A 139 -12.50 -2.31 20.56
N ILE A 140 -12.12 -2.56 19.32
CA ILE A 140 -12.50 -3.71 18.52
C ILE A 140 -11.24 -4.41 18.03
N ASN A 141 -11.23 -5.74 18.13
CA ASN A 141 -10.14 -6.57 17.63
C ASN A 141 -10.71 -7.68 16.74
N TYR A 142 -10.03 -7.96 15.64
CA TYR A 142 -10.39 -9.07 14.78
C TYR A 142 -9.21 -9.62 13.99
N LEU A 143 -9.32 -10.89 13.60
CA LEU A 143 -8.44 -11.53 12.65
C LEU A 143 -8.82 -11.08 11.22
N ASP A 144 -7.83 -10.76 10.42
CA ASP A 144 -8.01 -10.37 9.02
C ASP A 144 -7.19 -11.24 8.08
N LEU A 145 -7.83 -11.76 7.04
CA LEU A 145 -7.20 -12.63 6.06
C LEU A 145 -7.21 -11.98 4.68
N GLN A 146 -6.10 -12.12 3.97
CA GLN A 146 -5.95 -11.62 2.60
C GLN A 146 -5.32 -12.70 1.73
N ALA A 147 -5.74 -12.76 0.47
CA ALA A 147 -5.19 -13.65 -0.53
C ALA A 147 -4.93 -12.91 -1.83
N GLY A 148 -3.96 -13.36 -2.60
CA GLY A 148 -3.65 -12.74 -3.88
C GLY A 148 -2.88 -13.64 -4.81
N VAL A 149 -2.99 -13.31 -6.10
CA VAL A 149 -2.26 -13.94 -7.19
C VAL A 149 -1.60 -12.88 -8.05
N ASN A 150 -0.49 -13.25 -8.67
CA ASN A 150 0.29 -12.35 -9.50
C ASN A 150 0.92 -13.11 -10.66
N TYR A 151 0.95 -12.50 -11.83
CA TYR A 151 1.64 -13.01 -13.02
C TYR A 151 2.62 -11.95 -13.50
N ALA A 152 3.89 -12.30 -13.62
CA ALA A 152 4.94 -11.46 -14.18
C ALA A 152 5.42 -12.02 -15.51
N TYR A 153 5.56 -11.15 -16.50
CA TYR A 153 6.07 -11.45 -17.83
C TYR A 153 7.26 -10.54 -18.16
N PHE A 154 8.38 -11.16 -18.48
CA PHE A 154 9.65 -10.49 -18.75
C PHE A 154 10.40 -11.19 -19.89
N PRO A 155 9.96 -10.94 -21.14
CA PRO A 155 10.51 -11.61 -22.33
C PRO A 155 11.95 -11.19 -22.63
N SER A 156 12.42 -10.10 -22.06
CA SER A 156 13.77 -9.57 -22.20
C SER A 156 14.15 -8.72 -20.99
N ASP A 157 15.43 -8.39 -20.87
CA ASP A 157 15.96 -7.51 -19.81
C ASP A 157 15.44 -6.07 -19.87
N LYS A 158 14.77 -5.70 -20.98
CA LYS A 158 14.23 -4.34 -21.20
C LYS A 158 12.73 -4.22 -20.94
N VAL A 159 12.03 -5.34 -20.82
CA VAL A 159 10.57 -5.36 -20.72
C VAL A 159 10.13 -6.20 -19.54
N TYR A 160 9.39 -5.58 -18.65
CA TYR A 160 8.77 -6.24 -17.52
C TYR A 160 7.31 -5.79 -17.40
N VAL A 161 6.39 -6.74 -17.29
CA VAL A 161 4.96 -6.49 -17.06
C VAL A 161 4.49 -7.37 -15.92
N ASN A 162 3.73 -6.81 -15.01
CA ASN A 162 3.21 -7.50 -13.84
C ASN A 162 1.72 -7.18 -13.67
N VAL A 163 0.89 -8.22 -13.59
CA VAL A 163 -0.54 -8.10 -13.34
C VAL A 163 -0.91 -8.94 -12.12
N GLY A 164 -1.70 -8.37 -11.22
CA GLY A 164 -2.11 -9.06 -10.01
C GLY A 164 -3.54 -8.76 -9.59
N LEU A 165 -4.11 -9.72 -8.89
CA LEU A 165 -5.43 -9.64 -8.26
C LEU A 165 -5.30 -10.05 -6.80
N SER A 166 -6.00 -9.34 -5.92
CA SER A 166 -6.05 -9.67 -4.50
C SER A 166 -7.42 -9.42 -3.90
N ALA A 167 -7.71 -10.14 -2.83
CA ALA A 167 -8.90 -9.98 -2.00
C ALA A 167 -8.45 -9.77 -0.54
N MET A 168 -8.90 -8.68 0.07
CA MET A 168 -8.69 -8.36 1.49
C MET A 168 -9.99 -8.60 2.25
N HIS A 169 -9.89 -8.86 3.56
CA HIS A 169 -11.05 -9.18 4.41
C HIS A 169 -11.82 -10.41 3.92
N VAL A 170 -11.11 -11.45 3.44
CA VAL A 170 -11.72 -12.67 2.88
C VAL A 170 -12.61 -13.38 3.89
N ASN A 171 -12.23 -13.33 5.18
CA ASN A 171 -12.99 -13.88 6.29
C ASN A 171 -14.16 -13.00 6.75
N GLN A 172 -14.35 -11.81 6.14
CA GLN A 172 -15.41 -10.85 6.48
C GLN A 172 -15.58 -10.67 7.99
N PRO A 173 -14.55 -10.18 8.70
CA PRO A 173 -14.59 -10.05 10.15
C PRO A 173 -15.71 -9.10 10.57
N ARG A 174 -16.25 -9.31 11.77
CA ARG A 174 -17.25 -8.40 12.34
C ARG A 174 -16.55 -7.18 12.94
N GLU A 175 -17.09 -6.00 12.62
CA GLU A 175 -16.58 -4.74 13.10
C GLU A 175 -17.74 -3.84 13.55
N SER A 176 -17.91 -3.64 14.85
CA SER A 176 -18.92 -2.76 15.41
C SER A 176 -18.52 -2.27 16.80
N PHE A 177 -18.65 -0.97 17.04
CA PHE A 177 -18.55 -0.35 18.36
C PHE A 177 -19.85 -0.45 19.16
N PHE A 178 -20.94 -0.85 18.53
CA PHE A 178 -22.27 -0.93 19.12
C PHE A 178 -22.67 -2.37 19.38
N ASN A 179 -23.60 -2.56 20.33
CA ASN A 179 -24.26 -3.84 20.53
C ASN A 179 -24.93 -4.28 19.22
N GLN A 180 -24.86 -5.58 18.96
CA GLN A 180 -25.48 -6.13 17.76
C GLN A 180 -26.99 -5.98 17.83
N THR A 181 -27.54 -5.18 16.95
CA THR A 181 -28.99 -5.11 16.73
C THR A 181 -29.34 -6.14 15.64
N SER A 182 -30.37 -6.95 15.89
CA SER A 182 -30.84 -7.93 14.91
C SER A 182 -31.15 -7.25 13.56
N GLY A 183 -30.58 -7.78 12.48
CA GLY A 183 -30.83 -7.30 11.11
C GLY A 183 -29.79 -6.36 10.53
N ILE A 184 -28.77 -5.94 11.29
CA ILE A 184 -27.67 -5.12 10.76
C ILE A 184 -26.46 -6.02 10.53
N ASP A 185 -25.98 -6.09 9.28
CA ASP A 185 -24.74 -6.79 8.94
C ASP A 185 -23.53 -5.88 9.24
N ASN A 186 -22.80 -6.21 10.29
CA ASN A 186 -21.59 -5.49 10.73
C ASN A 186 -20.30 -6.11 10.19
N ARG A 187 -20.39 -6.92 9.14
CA ARG A 187 -19.22 -7.55 8.53
C ARG A 187 -18.47 -6.56 7.63
N VAL A 188 -17.16 -6.59 7.71
CA VAL A 188 -16.31 -5.84 6.78
C VAL A 188 -16.43 -6.48 5.39
N PRO A 189 -16.92 -5.76 4.37
CA PRO A 189 -17.01 -6.30 3.03
C PRO A 189 -15.64 -6.64 2.46
N VAL A 190 -15.57 -7.69 1.63
CA VAL A 190 -14.36 -8.03 0.88
C VAL A 190 -13.96 -6.86 -0.01
N ARG A 191 -12.67 -6.50 0.04
CA ARG A 191 -12.06 -5.54 -0.87
C ARG A 191 -11.31 -6.28 -1.95
N TYR A 192 -11.69 -6.07 -3.19
CA TYR A 192 -10.99 -6.60 -4.36
C TYR A 192 -10.06 -5.53 -4.91
N THR A 193 -8.85 -5.95 -5.25
CA THR A 193 -7.82 -5.08 -5.83
C THR A 193 -7.24 -5.73 -7.07
N GLY A 194 -7.08 -4.96 -8.13
CA GLY A 194 -6.37 -5.36 -9.34
C GLY A 194 -5.33 -4.31 -9.71
N PHE A 195 -4.19 -4.74 -10.25
CA PHE A 195 -3.18 -3.83 -10.76
C PHE A 195 -2.49 -4.37 -12.00
N LEU A 196 -1.99 -3.45 -12.80
CA LEU A 196 -1.10 -3.70 -13.93
C LEU A 196 0.06 -2.72 -13.83
N ASN A 197 1.28 -3.25 -13.75
CA ASN A 197 2.51 -2.47 -13.74
C ASN A 197 3.36 -2.88 -14.94
N GLY A 198 3.92 -1.89 -15.62
CA GLY A 198 4.93 -2.09 -16.66
C GLY A 198 6.24 -1.44 -16.23
N SER A 199 7.35 -1.96 -16.73
CA SER A 199 8.66 -1.31 -16.69
C SER A 199 9.35 -1.56 -18.04
N PHE A 200 9.72 -0.47 -18.70
CA PHE A 200 10.30 -0.48 -20.04
C PHE A 200 11.59 0.33 -20.03
N MET A 201 12.71 -0.35 -20.22
CA MET A 201 14.01 0.28 -20.39
C MET A 201 14.13 0.73 -21.85
N LEU A 202 14.10 2.05 -22.09
CA LEU A 202 14.24 2.63 -23.42
C LEU A 202 15.71 2.61 -23.89
N ASP A 203 16.59 2.99 -22.97
CA ASP A 203 18.03 2.99 -23.10
C ASP A 203 18.70 2.81 -21.73
N ASP A 204 20.01 2.95 -21.64
CA ASP A 204 20.76 2.79 -20.39
C ASP A 204 20.48 3.88 -19.34
N GLN A 205 19.82 4.97 -19.75
CA GLN A 205 19.49 6.09 -18.88
C GLN A 205 18.03 6.17 -18.50
N TRP A 206 17.10 5.70 -19.35
CA TRP A 206 15.67 5.90 -19.13
C TRP A 206 14.90 4.60 -18.94
N ILE A 207 14.16 4.54 -17.84
CA ILE A 207 13.16 3.49 -17.58
C ILE A 207 11.81 4.18 -17.40
N ILE A 208 10.79 3.71 -18.12
CA ILE A 208 9.41 4.22 -18.04
C ILE A 208 8.51 3.17 -17.42
N ASN A 209 7.78 3.56 -16.38
CA ASN A 209 6.93 2.67 -15.60
C ASN A 209 5.47 3.13 -15.63
N PRO A 210 4.65 2.68 -16.59
CA PRO A 210 3.20 2.86 -16.54
C PRO A 210 2.58 1.94 -15.48
N ASN A 211 1.59 2.45 -14.74
CA ASN A 211 0.93 1.72 -13.68
C ASN A 211 -0.56 2.02 -13.66
N ILE A 212 -1.37 0.99 -13.44
CA ILE A 212 -2.81 1.10 -13.23
C ILE A 212 -3.16 0.29 -11.99
N TYR A 213 -3.98 0.87 -11.15
CA TYR A 213 -4.50 0.28 -9.93
C TYR A 213 -6.01 0.46 -9.89
N PHE A 214 -6.72 -0.59 -9.57
CA PHE A 214 -8.16 -0.61 -9.33
C PHE A 214 -8.45 -1.24 -7.99
N SER A 215 -9.37 -0.67 -7.23
CA SER A 215 -9.85 -1.25 -5.98
C SER A 215 -11.34 -1.00 -5.83
N THR A 216 -12.05 -1.99 -5.29
CA THR A 216 -13.47 -1.87 -4.97
C THR A 216 -13.80 -2.57 -3.66
N GLN A 217 -14.60 -1.91 -2.83
CA GLN A 217 -15.11 -2.44 -1.56
C GLN A 217 -16.53 -1.92 -1.34
N ALA A 218 -17.48 -2.80 -1.05
CA ALA A 218 -18.88 -2.48 -0.94
C ALA A 218 -19.38 -1.77 -2.23
N ARG A 219 -19.74 -0.49 -2.14
CA ARG A 219 -20.20 0.33 -3.28
C ARG A 219 -19.20 1.41 -3.71
N ALA A 220 -18.03 1.43 -3.07
CA ALA A 220 -16.96 2.39 -3.38
C ALA A 220 -15.92 1.73 -4.30
N SER A 221 -15.49 2.46 -5.32
CA SER A 221 -14.44 2.03 -6.23
C SER A 221 -13.43 3.15 -6.47
N GLU A 222 -12.18 2.78 -6.61
CA GLU A 222 -11.06 3.67 -6.89
C GLU A 222 -10.29 3.16 -8.10
N ILE A 223 -9.96 4.07 -9.01
CA ILE A 223 -9.08 3.81 -10.16
C ILE A 223 -7.97 4.84 -10.12
N VAL A 224 -6.72 4.39 -10.14
CA VAL A 224 -5.54 5.25 -10.24
C VAL A 224 -4.68 4.75 -11.39
N GLY A 225 -4.36 5.64 -12.31
CA GLY A 225 -3.46 5.33 -13.41
C GLY A 225 -2.42 6.43 -13.58
N GLY A 226 -1.25 6.07 -14.06
CA GLY A 226 -0.20 7.05 -14.28
C GLY A 226 1.10 6.43 -14.76
N VAL A 227 2.10 7.26 -14.86
CA VAL A 227 3.43 6.89 -15.31
C VAL A 227 4.48 7.59 -14.45
N ASN A 228 5.55 6.88 -14.14
CA ASN A 228 6.78 7.48 -13.65
C ASN A 228 7.95 7.09 -14.57
N ALA A 229 8.95 7.94 -14.60
CA ALA A 229 10.19 7.72 -15.30
C ALA A 229 11.36 7.75 -14.31
N HIS A 230 12.31 6.86 -14.52
CA HIS A 230 13.60 6.86 -13.82
C HIS A 230 14.68 7.33 -14.80
N TYR A 231 15.45 8.31 -14.40
CA TYR A 231 16.61 8.80 -15.14
C TYR A 231 17.87 8.41 -14.38
N ASN A 232 18.66 7.51 -14.95
CA ASN A 232 19.91 7.04 -14.39
C ASN A 232 21.01 8.10 -14.56
N LEU A 233 21.54 8.64 -13.48
CA LEU A 233 22.52 9.73 -13.48
C LEU A 233 23.93 9.24 -13.81
N THR A 234 24.25 8.01 -13.43
CA THR A 234 25.61 7.45 -13.48
C THR A 234 25.75 6.32 -14.50
N GLY A 235 24.64 5.83 -15.06
CA GLY A 235 24.63 4.74 -16.02
C GLY A 235 24.68 3.34 -15.37
N ASP A 236 24.90 3.25 -14.06
CA ASP A 236 25.03 1.99 -13.30
C ASP A 236 23.74 1.57 -12.57
N GLY A 237 22.70 2.39 -12.63
CA GLY A 237 21.43 2.17 -11.93
C GLY A 237 21.51 2.36 -10.42
N GLU A 238 22.62 2.88 -9.89
CA GLU A 238 22.74 3.17 -8.46
C GLU A 238 22.16 4.52 -8.07
N ASN A 239 22.22 5.51 -8.98
CA ASN A 239 21.76 6.86 -8.73
C ASN A 239 20.72 7.26 -9.79
N GLU A 240 19.46 7.36 -9.41
CA GLU A 240 18.37 7.67 -10.34
C GLU A 240 17.52 8.82 -9.81
N LEU A 241 17.16 9.75 -10.71
CA LEU A 241 16.08 10.69 -10.48
C LEU A 241 14.76 10.05 -10.90
N ILE A 242 13.72 10.24 -10.10
CA ILE A 242 12.40 9.68 -10.37
C ILE A 242 11.41 10.83 -10.50
N GLY A 243 10.68 10.87 -11.60
CA GLY A 243 9.60 11.84 -11.83
C GLY A 243 8.37 11.15 -12.38
N GLY A 244 7.19 11.60 -11.99
CA GLY A 244 5.97 10.97 -12.48
C GLY A 244 4.71 11.75 -12.19
N VAL A 245 3.63 11.30 -12.79
CA VAL A 245 2.30 11.83 -12.56
C VAL A 245 1.27 10.69 -12.60
N TYR A 246 0.36 10.73 -11.64
CA TYR A 246 -0.76 9.80 -11.54
C TYR A 246 -2.07 10.59 -11.50
N TYR A 247 -3.12 9.96 -11.95
CA TYR A 247 -4.48 10.48 -11.88
C TYR A 247 -5.38 9.49 -11.16
N ARG A 248 -5.97 9.93 -10.06
CA ARG A 248 -7.06 9.22 -9.39
C ARG A 248 -8.37 9.70 -9.99
N TYR A 249 -9.07 8.78 -10.63
CA TYR A 249 -10.25 9.08 -11.42
C TYR A 249 -11.29 9.87 -10.63
N LYS A 250 -11.65 11.05 -11.15
CA LYS A 250 -12.60 12.02 -10.56
C LYS A 250 -12.21 12.56 -9.18
N ASP A 251 -10.95 12.39 -8.72
CA ASP A 251 -10.56 12.84 -7.39
C ASP A 251 -9.32 13.74 -7.40
N ALA A 252 -8.17 13.27 -7.87
CA ALA A 252 -6.92 14.02 -7.74
C ALA A 252 -5.92 13.75 -8.87
N VAL A 253 -5.08 14.75 -9.15
CA VAL A 253 -3.81 14.59 -9.86
C VAL A 253 -2.68 14.50 -8.84
N ILE A 254 -1.77 13.55 -9.04
CA ILE A 254 -0.74 13.18 -8.07
C ILE A 254 0.63 13.25 -8.73
N PRO A 255 1.31 14.41 -8.74
CA PRO A 255 2.72 14.49 -9.09
C PRO A 255 3.58 13.68 -8.10
N LEU A 256 4.62 13.06 -8.64
CA LEU A 256 5.61 12.27 -7.92
C LEU A 256 7.00 12.76 -8.26
N ILE A 257 7.84 12.92 -7.25
CA ILE A 257 9.28 13.12 -7.40
C ILE A 257 10.02 12.15 -6.47
N GLY A 258 11.19 11.74 -6.85
CA GLY A 258 11.99 10.83 -6.03
C GLY A 258 13.45 10.80 -6.43
N LEU A 259 14.22 10.16 -5.58
CA LEU A 259 15.65 9.93 -5.73
C LEU A 259 15.97 8.51 -5.27
N LYS A 260 16.65 7.75 -6.11
CA LYS A 260 17.32 6.52 -5.70
C LYS A 260 18.80 6.84 -5.55
N TYR A 261 19.34 6.48 -4.41
CA TYR A 261 20.75 6.57 -4.09
C TYR A 261 21.23 5.24 -3.54
N LYS A 262 21.97 4.51 -4.34
CA LYS A 262 22.42 3.14 -4.03
C LYS A 262 21.23 2.22 -3.65
N ALA A 263 21.23 1.75 -2.40
CA ALA A 263 20.20 0.87 -1.85
C ALA A 263 18.94 1.60 -1.36
N TYR A 264 18.90 2.92 -1.37
CA TYR A 264 17.81 3.70 -0.82
C TYR A 264 17.02 4.40 -1.91
N THR A 265 15.69 4.27 -1.85
CA THR A 265 14.78 5.02 -2.73
C THR A 265 13.87 5.89 -1.88
N PHE A 266 13.93 7.18 -2.09
CA PHE A 266 13.04 8.16 -1.47
C PHE A 266 12.06 8.68 -2.52
N THR A 267 10.76 8.76 -2.16
CA THR A 267 9.74 9.38 -3.02
C THR A 267 8.84 10.30 -2.21
N PHE A 268 8.39 11.36 -2.87
CA PHE A 268 7.41 12.30 -2.38
C PHE A 268 6.29 12.44 -3.40
N THR A 269 5.05 12.39 -2.92
CA THR A 269 3.87 12.64 -3.74
C THR A 269 2.96 13.67 -3.09
N TYR A 270 2.22 14.40 -3.92
CA TYR A 270 1.22 15.34 -3.48
C TYR A 270 -0.10 15.14 -4.23
N ASP A 271 -1.19 14.89 -3.51
CA ASP A 271 -2.52 14.76 -4.08
C ASP A 271 -3.12 16.16 -4.27
N ALA A 272 -3.16 16.66 -5.50
CA ALA A 272 -3.89 17.88 -5.84
C ALA A 272 -5.35 17.53 -6.13
N THR A 273 -6.27 17.92 -5.24
CA THR A 273 -7.70 17.61 -5.36
C THR A 273 -8.30 18.28 -6.59
N MET A 274 -8.94 17.48 -7.45
CA MET A 274 -9.64 17.92 -8.67
C MET A 274 -11.15 17.72 -8.61
N SER A 275 -11.63 16.96 -7.62
CA SER A 275 -13.06 16.70 -7.40
C SER A 275 -13.81 17.95 -6.96
N THR A 276 -15.12 17.85 -6.77
CA THR A 276 -15.97 18.96 -6.26
C THR A 276 -15.50 19.49 -4.90
N LEU A 277 -14.72 18.72 -4.15
CA LEU A 277 -14.08 19.15 -2.90
C LEU A 277 -13.08 20.29 -3.09
N LYS A 278 -12.55 20.51 -4.29
CA LYS A 278 -11.57 21.58 -4.57
C LYS A 278 -12.05 22.98 -4.16
N THR A 279 -13.36 23.22 -4.19
CA THR A 279 -13.95 24.50 -3.78
C THR A 279 -13.85 24.73 -2.28
N TYR A 280 -13.77 23.68 -1.49
CA TYR A 280 -13.68 23.75 -0.03
C TYR A 280 -12.23 23.63 0.48
N ASN A 281 -11.38 22.87 -0.21
CA ASN A 281 -10.02 22.60 0.22
C ASN A 281 -8.95 23.37 -0.59
N ASN A 282 -9.34 24.23 -1.54
CA ASN A 282 -8.44 24.99 -2.42
C ASN A 282 -7.39 24.08 -3.07
N THR A 283 -7.82 22.93 -3.61
CA THR A 283 -6.96 21.88 -4.21
C THR A 283 -5.98 21.17 -3.24
N ARG A 284 -6.03 21.48 -1.94
CA ARG A 284 -5.14 20.91 -0.94
C ARG A 284 -5.63 19.51 -0.55
N GLY A 285 -4.92 18.48 -0.97
CA GLY A 285 -5.26 17.08 -0.70
C GLY A 285 -4.37 16.46 0.37
N ALA A 286 -3.44 15.65 -0.05
CA ALA A 286 -2.54 14.91 0.84
C ALA A 286 -1.10 15.00 0.35
N PHE A 287 -0.16 14.87 1.27
CA PHE A 287 1.22 14.55 0.92
C PHE A 287 1.63 13.18 1.47
N GLU A 288 2.52 12.52 0.77
CA GLU A 288 3.03 11.21 1.16
C GLU A 288 4.54 11.16 0.94
N PHE A 289 5.26 10.67 1.97
CA PHE A 289 6.67 10.36 1.92
C PHE A 289 6.84 8.85 1.97
N SER A 290 7.79 8.32 1.19
CA SER A 290 8.17 6.92 1.23
C SER A 290 9.67 6.80 1.19
N LEU A 291 10.20 5.90 2.01
CA LEU A 291 11.59 5.49 2.00
C LEU A 291 11.64 3.96 1.90
N ILE A 292 12.36 3.47 0.90
CA ILE A 292 12.58 2.04 0.68
C ILE A 292 14.08 1.78 0.69
N LYS A 293 14.47 0.68 1.32
CA LYS A 293 15.83 0.13 1.31
C LYS A 293 15.79 -1.26 0.74
N ASP A 294 16.51 -1.48 -0.35
CA ASP A 294 16.78 -2.80 -0.91
C ASP A 294 18.15 -3.29 -0.43
N GLY A 295 18.31 -4.60 -0.26
CA GLY A 295 19.58 -5.15 0.18
C GLY A 295 19.81 -6.58 -0.29
N VAL A 296 21.08 -6.95 -0.33
CA VAL A 296 21.55 -8.30 -0.66
C VAL A 296 22.30 -8.89 0.53
N PHE A 297 22.17 -10.20 0.73
CA PHE A 297 22.92 -10.89 1.80
C PHE A 297 24.37 -11.10 1.36
N SER A 298 25.31 -10.87 2.29
CA SER A 298 26.73 -11.15 2.05
C SER A 298 26.96 -12.65 1.82
N GLY A 299 27.64 -13.04 0.73
CA GLY A 299 28.04 -14.43 0.45
C GLY A 299 27.36 -15.13 -0.71
N THR A 300 26.46 -14.46 -1.43
CA THR A 300 25.82 -15.02 -2.63
C THR A 300 26.49 -14.51 -3.90
N THR A 301 27.67 -15.06 -4.22
CA THR A 301 28.48 -14.67 -5.39
C THR A 301 28.03 -15.33 -6.71
N ASP A 302 27.25 -16.41 -6.65
CA ASP A 302 26.76 -17.15 -7.84
C ASP A 302 25.23 -17.09 -7.92
N ARG A 303 24.68 -15.90 -8.16
CA ARG A 303 23.24 -15.78 -8.40
C ARG A 303 22.93 -15.93 -9.87
N GLN A 304 22.35 -17.06 -10.24
CA GLN A 304 21.49 -17.09 -11.40
C GLN A 304 20.27 -16.18 -11.07
N SER A 305 20.24 -15.01 -11.67
CA SER A 305 19.09 -14.11 -11.59
C SER A 305 17.89 -14.80 -12.25
N LEU A 306 16.96 -15.32 -11.44
CA LEU A 306 15.72 -15.93 -11.95
C LEU A 306 14.77 -14.87 -12.52
N CYS A 307 14.97 -13.60 -12.20
CA CYS A 307 14.25 -12.46 -12.79
C CYS A 307 15.25 -11.52 -13.46
N PRO A 308 14.91 -10.89 -14.59
CA PRO A 308 15.77 -9.92 -15.23
C PRO A 308 16.05 -8.76 -14.28
N SER A 309 17.32 -8.47 -14.11
CA SER A 309 17.78 -7.27 -13.40
C SER A 309 17.86 -6.15 -14.42
N PHE A 310 17.13 -5.07 -14.22
CA PHE A 310 17.27 -3.82 -14.99
C PHE A 310 18.55 -3.03 -14.62
N LYS A 311 19.53 -3.69 -14.02
CA LYS A 311 20.85 -3.07 -13.90
C LYS A 311 21.45 -2.98 -15.30
N SER A 312 21.76 -1.77 -15.75
CA SER A 312 22.62 -1.54 -16.90
C SER A 312 23.87 -2.40 -16.75
N GLY A 313 24.08 -3.27 -17.73
CA GLY A 313 25.18 -4.22 -17.74
C GLY A 313 26.53 -3.52 -17.62
N TYR A 314 27.49 -4.34 -17.17
CA TYR A 314 28.91 -4.04 -17.29
C TYR A 314 29.28 -3.62 -18.70
#